data_666245f9a717903a078b1f6cabcee871
#
_entry.id   666245f9a717903a078b1f6cabcee871
#
_cell.length_a   1.000
_cell.length_b   1.000
_cell.length_c   1.000
_cell.angle_alpha   90.00
_cell.angle_beta   90.00
_cell.angle_gamma   90.00
#
_symmetry.space_group_name_H-M   'P 1'
#
loop_
_entity.id
_entity.type
_entity.pdbx_description
1 polymer ?
#
loop_
_entity_poly.entity_id
_entity_poly.type
_entity_poly.pdbx_seq_one_letter_code
_entity_poly.pdbx_strand_id
1 'polypeptide(L)'
;MTPPRPDPSPQRPVDPATMRRLLLHEARVHSVPGRDLRDLGDAILLHDPDEPEPFWNRLEAVRWPVEPDAFDRRLTETLVLFAAIGRQPHIWAAPLHDSPDDLVARLRVNGFRDVGPSDMMTLADPAPSLQAAARPLPAEVTVARFSGLTASAAAAVSGDIVDVLLDAFEVGADRRPGIESETIVSLGHPWFTHYLLRVDGVPAAVARRATFDGASYLSSIGTAGWARGRRLGSLVTDLAGADALAAGSEWTYLGVFADNAGAIGLYRRSGYERIGRPAADLMLL
;
A
#
# COMPACT_ATOMS: atom_id res chain seq x y z
N MET A 1 -18.73 -23.56 -5.75
CA MET A 1 -17.48 -23.13 -5.11
C MET A 1 -17.73 -22.97 -3.63
N THR A 2 -17.04 -23.73 -2.78
CA THR A 2 -17.14 -23.59 -1.33
C THR A 2 -16.48 -22.26 -0.94
N PRO A 3 -17.13 -21.41 -0.12
CA PRO A 3 -16.50 -20.18 0.33
C PRO A 3 -15.18 -20.51 1.05
N PRO A 4 -14.12 -19.70 0.86
CA PRO A 4 -12.87 -19.93 1.56
C PRO A 4 -13.13 -19.94 3.06
N ARG A 5 -12.55 -20.92 3.78
CA ARG A 5 -12.59 -20.96 5.23
C ARG A 5 -12.03 -19.64 5.78
N PRO A 6 -12.68 -19.02 6.78
CA PRO A 6 -12.11 -17.86 7.44
C PRO A 6 -10.72 -18.22 7.99
N ASP A 7 -9.73 -17.45 7.63
CA ASP A 7 -8.36 -17.60 8.13
C ASP A 7 -8.35 -17.28 9.63
N PRO A 8 -7.98 -18.23 10.50
CA PRO A 8 -7.97 -18.04 11.95
C PRO A 8 -6.78 -17.20 12.44
N SER A 9 -6.07 -16.50 11.55
CA SER A 9 -4.92 -15.68 11.94
C SER A 9 -5.30 -14.61 12.95
N PRO A 10 -4.43 -14.35 13.95
CA PRO A 10 -4.66 -13.30 14.90
C PRO A 10 -4.87 -11.96 14.19
N GLN A 11 -5.85 -11.19 14.65
CA GLN A 11 -6.18 -9.88 14.11
C GLN A 11 -5.94 -8.84 15.20
N ARG A 12 -5.15 -7.81 14.90
CA ARG A 12 -5.02 -6.68 15.81
C ARG A 12 -6.31 -5.87 15.80
N PRO A 13 -6.97 -5.68 16.96
CA PRO A 13 -8.17 -4.83 17.03
C PRO A 13 -7.80 -3.39 16.69
N VAL A 14 -8.61 -2.77 15.85
CA VAL A 14 -8.48 -1.35 15.48
C VAL A 14 -9.87 -0.74 15.54
N ASP A 15 -10.00 0.41 16.21
CA ASP A 15 -11.24 1.16 16.22
C ASP A 15 -11.46 1.94 14.91
N PRO A 16 -12.71 2.33 14.60
CA PRO A 16 -13.02 3.01 13.33
C PRO A 16 -12.27 4.33 13.11
N ALA A 17 -11.96 5.08 14.17
CA ALA A 17 -11.25 6.36 14.04
C ALA A 17 -9.78 6.12 13.70
N THR A 18 -9.14 5.16 14.33
CA THR A 18 -7.79 4.72 13.98
C THR A 18 -7.75 4.18 12.54
N MET A 19 -8.74 3.37 12.15
CA MET A 19 -8.82 2.87 10.77
C MET A 19 -8.90 4.02 9.76
N ARG A 20 -9.77 5.01 9.99
CA ARG A 20 -9.85 6.20 9.13
C ARG A 20 -8.51 6.93 9.05
N ARG A 21 -7.80 7.08 10.19
CA ARG A 21 -6.48 7.72 10.23
C ARG A 21 -5.47 6.97 9.34
N LEU A 22 -5.46 5.63 9.39
CA LEU A 22 -4.56 4.83 8.57
C LEU A 22 -4.91 4.90 7.08
N LEU A 23 -6.21 4.87 6.72
CA LEU A 23 -6.67 5.03 5.34
C LEU A 23 -6.26 6.41 4.78
N LEU A 24 -6.53 7.49 5.54
CA LEU A 24 -6.12 8.84 5.14
C LEU A 24 -4.59 8.97 5.03
N HIS A 25 -3.84 8.32 5.94
CA HIS A 25 -2.38 8.29 5.89
C HIS A 25 -1.89 7.59 4.60
N GLU A 26 -2.46 6.44 4.24
CA GLU A 26 -2.15 5.73 3.00
C GLU A 26 -2.47 6.57 1.76
N ALA A 27 -3.67 7.16 1.70
CA ALA A 27 -4.07 8.02 0.60
C ALA A 27 -3.11 9.22 0.41
N ARG A 28 -2.65 9.83 1.52
CA ARG A 28 -1.64 10.90 1.50
C ARG A 28 -0.29 10.41 1.00
N VAL A 29 0.13 9.18 1.35
CA VAL A 29 1.35 8.58 0.79
C VAL A 29 1.23 8.47 -0.73
N HIS A 30 0.09 8.02 -1.23
CA HIS A 30 -0.13 7.83 -2.66
C HIS A 30 -0.37 9.15 -3.40
N SER A 31 -0.71 10.24 -2.73
CA SER A 31 -0.91 11.54 -3.36
C SER A 31 0.40 12.29 -3.66
N VAL A 32 1.50 11.96 -2.97
CA VAL A 32 2.80 12.67 -3.10
C VAL A 32 3.32 12.82 -4.53
N PRO A 33 3.17 11.83 -5.44
CA PRO A 33 3.63 12.00 -6.83
C PRO A 33 2.85 13.01 -7.68
N GLY A 34 1.98 13.82 -7.07
CA GLY A 34 1.21 14.85 -7.78
C GLY A 34 -0.26 14.50 -8.00
N ARG A 35 -0.78 13.50 -7.29
CA ARG A 35 -2.20 13.13 -7.34
C ARG A 35 -3.04 14.03 -6.45
N ASP A 36 -4.25 14.33 -6.90
CA ASP A 36 -5.26 15.05 -6.12
C ASP A 36 -5.77 14.16 -4.98
N LEU A 37 -5.80 14.73 -3.78
CA LEU A 37 -6.44 14.11 -2.63
C LEU A 37 -7.54 15.03 -2.12
N ARG A 38 -8.79 14.55 -2.10
CA ARG A 38 -9.95 15.33 -1.67
C ARG A 38 -10.68 14.61 -0.54
N ASP A 39 -10.82 15.28 0.60
CA ASP A 39 -11.74 14.84 1.67
C ASP A 39 -13.14 15.35 1.31
N LEU A 40 -14.05 14.45 0.99
CA LEU A 40 -15.45 14.75 0.65
C LEU A 40 -16.34 14.80 1.91
N GLY A 41 -15.75 14.61 3.10
CA GLY A 41 -16.44 14.51 4.38
C GLY A 41 -16.92 13.10 4.70
N ASP A 42 -17.55 12.45 3.74
CA ASP A 42 -18.08 11.07 3.85
C ASP A 42 -17.29 10.02 3.05
N ALA A 43 -16.24 10.44 2.37
CA ALA A 43 -15.27 9.59 1.67
C ALA A 43 -14.00 10.38 1.37
N ILE A 44 -12.93 9.68 1.04
CA ILE A 44 -11.68 10.25 0.52
C ILE A 44 -11.58 9.88 -0.95
N LEU A 45 -11.38 10.87 -1.85
CA LEU A 45 -11.07 10.64 -3.25
C LEU A 45 -9.57 10.81 -3.48
N LEU A 46 -8.92 9.75 -3.95
CA LEU A 46 -7.61 9.81 -4.60
C LEU A 46 -7.83 9.87 -6.11
N HIS A 47 -7.20 10.81 -6.80
CA HIS A 47 -7.35 11.00 -8.23
C HIS A 47 -6.04 11.39 -8.89
N ASP A 48 -5.65 10.61 -9.90
CA ASP A 48 -4.52 10.93 -10.77
C ASP A 48 -5.05 11.54 -12.08
N PRO A 49 -4.74 12.82 -12.37
CA PRO A 49 -5.22 13.46 -13.59
C PRO A 49 -4.60 12.86 -14.85
N ASP A 50 -3.39 12.34 -14.77
CA ASP A 50 -2.60 11.88 -15.91
C ASP A 50 -2.66 10.35 -16.10
N GLU A 51 -2.73 9.57 -14.99
CA GLU A 51 -2.71 8.11 -15.02
C GLU A 51 -4.13 7.54 -14.86
N PRO A 52 -4.68 6.83 -15.86
CA PRO A 52 -6.04 6.28 -15.78
C PRO A 52 -6.16 5.02 -14.93
N GLU A 53 -5.05 4.47 -14.43
CA GLU A 53 -5.07 3.25 -13.60
C GLU A 53 -6.07 3.37 -12.45
N PRO A 54 -7.04 2.44 -12.30
CA PRO A 54 -8.08 2.53 -11.27
C PRO A 54 -7.53 2.64 -9.85
N PHE A 55 -6.43 1.98 -9.53
CA PHE A 55 -5.80 2.06 -8.21
C PHE A 55 -5.49 3.50 -7.77
N TRP A 56 -5.14 4.38 -8.71
CA TRP A 56 -4.87 5.80 -8.46
C TRP A 56 -6.12 6.69 -8.54
N ASN A 57 -7.28 6.10 -8.85
CA ASN A 57 -8.53 6.82 -9.08
C ASN A 57 -9.68 6.13 -8.32
N ARG A 58 -9.70 6.29 -6.98
CA ARG A 58 -10.65 5.56 -6.14
C ARG A 58 -11.22 6.39 -5.00
N LEU A 59 -12.38 5.96 -4.51
CA LEU A 59 -12.88 6.37 -3.21
C LEU A 59 -12.49 5.34 -2.14
N GLU A 60 -12.18 5.83 -0.95
CA GLU A 60 -11.91 5.03 0.23
C GLU A 60 -12.43 5.73 1.50
N ALA A 61 -12.41 5.04 2.63
CA ALA A 61 -12.93 5.52 3.92
C ALA A 61 -14.39 6.01 3.83
N VAL A 62 -15.24 5.21 3.18
CA VAL A 62 -16.62 5.54 2.83
C VAL A 62 -17.54 5.47 4.06
N ARG A 63 -18.30 6.55 4.30
CA ARG A 63 -19.34 6.62 5.34
C ARG A 63 -20.63 7.20 4.80
N TRP A 64 -21.22 6.45 3.91
CA TRP A 64 -22.46 6.84 3.24
C TRP A 64 -23.71 6.59 4.10
N PRO A 65 -24.85 7.21 3.74
CA PRO A 65 -26.11 7.03 4.45
C PRO A 65 -26.56 5.55 4.47
N VAL A 66 -27.18 5.15 5.59
CA VAL A 66 -27.79 3.81 5.75
C VAL A 66 -29.12 3.71 5.02
N GLU A 67 -29.88 4.81 4.99
CA GLU A 67 -31.21 4.87 4.38
C GLU A 67 -31.13 4.62 2.85
N PRO A 68 -31.93 3.70 2.29
CA PRO A 68 -31.82 3.29 0.89
C PRO A 68 -31.85 4.45 -0.10
N ASP A 69 -32.84 5.32 -0.01
CA ASP A 69 -32.99 6.46 -0.95
C ASP A 69 -31.84 7.46 -0.84
N ALA A 70 -31.28 7.63 0.35
CA ALA A 70 -30.14 8.52 0.57
C ALA A 70 -28.84 7.90 0.07
N PHE A 71 -28.70 6.59 0.24
CA PHE A 71 -27.59 5.81 -0.34
C PHE A 71 -27.59 5.89 -1.87
N ASP A 72 -28.74 5.67 -2.50
CA ASP A 72 -28.88 5.67 -3.97
C ASP A 72 -28.58 7.05 -4.56
N ARG A 73 -29.01 8.13 -3.88
CA ARG A 73 -28.63 9.49 -4.27
C ARG A 73 -27.13 9.69 -4.18
N ARG A 74 -26.52 9.27 -3.07
CA ARG A 74 -25.06 9.42 -2.85
C ARG A 74 -24.25 8.60 -3.86
N LEU A 75 -24.70 7.39 -4.19
CA LEU A 75 -24.10 6.58 -5.25
C LEU A 75 -24.22 7.29 -6.61
N THR A 76 -25.38 7.84 -6.94
CA THR A 76 -25.57 8.61 -8.19
C THR A 76 -24.61 9.80 -8.26
N GLU A 77 -24.46 10.57 -7.19
CA GLU A 77 -23.49 11.67 -7.10
C GLU A 77 -22.05 11.19 -7.32
N THR A 78 -21.71 10.03 -6.78
CA THR A 78 -20.40 9.39 -6.98
C THR A 78 -20.16 9.01 -8.44
N LEU A 79 -21.16 8.43 -9.11
CA LEU A 79 -21.05 8.08 -10.54
C LEU A 79 -20.87 9.35 -11.40
N VAL A 80 -21.60 10.44 -11.07
CA VAL A 80 -21.42 11.75 -11.72
C VAL A 80 -20.02 12.31 -11.49
N LEU A 81 -19.49 12.19 -10.26
CA LEU A 81 -18.14 12.63 -9.93
C LEU A 81 -17.10 11.90 -10.80
N PHE A 82 -17.16 10.56 -10.86
CA PHE A 82 -16.22 9.77 -11.67
C PHE A 82 -16.36 10.07 -13.18
N ALA A 83 -17.57 10.27 -13.67
CA ALA A 83 -17.80 10.69 -15.04
C ALA A 83 -17.19 12.09 -15.32
N ALA A 84 -17.31 13.03 -14.40
CA ALA A 84 -16.77 14.38 -14.54
C ALA A 84 -15.24 14.41 -14.57
N ILE A 85 -14.57 13.49 -13.88
CA ILE A 85 -13.10 13.36 -13.91
C ILE A 85 -12.61 12.39 -15.00
N GLY A 86 -13.52 11.80 -15.79
CA GLY A 86 -13.20 10.87 -16.86
C GLY A 86 -12.55 9.56 -16.37
N ARG A 87 -12.99 9.06 -15.20
CA ARG A 87 -12.45 7.84 -14.59
C ARG A 87 -13.56 6.82 -14.34
N GLN A 88 -13.17 5.56 -14.27
CA GLN A 88 -14.06 4.46 -13.93
C GLN A 88 -14.40 4.47 -12.44
N PRO A 89 -15.69 4.33 -12.04
CA PRO A 89 -16.06 4.29 -10.63
C PRO A 89 -15.38 3.14 -9.90
N HIS A 90 -14.61 3.47 -8.88
CA HIS A 90 -13.80 2.55 -8.12
C HIS A 90 -13.89 2.89 -6.62
N ILE A 91 -14.25 1.90 -5.79
CA ILE A 91 -14.43 2.06 -4.35
C ILE A 91 -13.66 0.95 -3.63
N TRP A 92 -12.69 1.35 -2.84
CA TRP A 92 -11.96 0.45 -1.96
C TRP A 92 -12.62 0.42 -0.59
N ALA A 93 -13.35 -0.68 -0.31
CA ALA A 93 -14.21 -0.79 0.86
C ALA A 93 -13.46 -1.41 2.05
N ALA A 94 -13.26 -0.62 3.12
CA ALA A 94 -12.54 -1.02 4.33
C ALA A 94 -13.51 -1.44 5.46
N PRO A 95 -13.59 -2.72 5.82
CA PRO A 95 -14.67 -3.28 6.62
C PRO A 95 -14.74 -2.82 8.08
N LEU A 96 -13.73 -2.15 8.62
CA LEU A 96 -13.72 -1.65 10.00
C LEU A 96 -14.14 -0.19 10.13
N HIS A 97 -14.22 0.52 9.02
CA HIS A 97 -14.53 1.94 8.99
C HIS A 97 -15.82 2.24 8.22
N ASP A 98 -16.04 1.53 7.12
CA ASP A 98 -17.04 1.91 6.14
C ASP A 98 -18.47 1.71 6.63
N SER A 99 -19.36 2.57 6.15
CA SER A 99 -20.80 2.57 6.41
C SER A 99 -21.54 2.75 5.07
N PRO A 100 -22.70 2.09 4.89
CA PRO A 100 -23.33 1.13 5.79
C PRO A 100 -22.58 -0.20 5.89
N ASP A 101 -22.86 -1.01 6.91
CA ASP A 101 -22.21 -2.32 7.11
C ASP A 101 -22.37 -3.26 5.91
N ASP A 102 -23.44 -3.07 5.13
CA ASP A 102 -23.74 -3.80 3.91
C ASP A 102 -23.29 -3.08 2.61
N LEU A 103 -22.39 -2.07 2.72
CA LEU A 103 -21.87 -1.29 1.60
C LEU A 103 -21.47 -2.15 0.40
N VAL A 104 -20.67 -3.18 0.64
CA VAL A 104 -20.18 -4.10 -0.41
C VAL A 104 -21.36 -4.81 -1.12
N ALA A 105 -22.36 -5.24 -0.37
CA ALA A 105 -23.54 -5.90 -0.94
C ALA A 105 -24.36 -4.92 -1.80
N ARG A 106 -24.57 -3.69 -1.33
CA ARG A 106 -25.30 -2.65 -2.08
C ARG A 106 -24.56 -2.28 -3.36
N LEU A 107 -23.25 -2.09 -3.31
CA LEU A 107 -22.43 -1.78 -4.49
C LEU A 107 -22.51 -2.93 -5.52
N ARG A 108 -22.46 -4.20 -5.08
CA ARG A 108 -22.59 -5.35 -5.97
C ARG A 108 -23.96 -5.42 -6.66
N VAL A 109 -25.06 -5.11 -5.94
CA VAL A 109 -26.40 -5.01 -6.52
C VAL A 109 -26.45 -3.91 -7.60
N ASN A 110 -25.67 -2.84 -7.44
CA ASN A 110 -25.54 -1.75 -8.40
C ASN A 110 -24.46 -1.99 -9.48
N GLY A 111 -24.05 -3.24 -9.70
CA GLY A 111 -23.19 -3.63 -10.82
C GLY A 111 -21.68 -3.58 -10.55
N PHE A 112 -21.24 -3.17 -9.36
CA PHE A 112 -19.83 -3.22 -9.00
C PHE A 112 -19.35 -4.65 -8.83
N ARG A 113 -18.12 -4.91 -9.24
CA ARG A 113 -17.44 -6.21 -9.09
C ARG A 113 -16.16 -6.06 -8.30
N ASP A 114 -15.87 -7.06 -7.49
CA ASP A 114 -14.62 -7.15 -6.74
C ASP A 114 -13.50 -7.59 -7.71
N VAL A 115 -12.49 -6.75 -7.87
CA VAL A 115 -11.39 -6.97 -8.82
C VAL A 115 -10.11 -7.46 -8.15
N GLY A 116 -10.09 -7.57 -6.82
CA GLY A 116 -8.96 -8.15 -6.09
C GLY A 116 -8.88 -7.62 -4.65
N PRO A 117 -9.47 -8.34 -3.67
CA PRO A 117 -9.47 -7.87 -2.30
C PRO A 117 -8.05 -7.73 -1.74
N SER A 118 -7.85 -6.75 -0.86
CA SER A 118 -6.57 -6.46 -0.23
C SER A 118 -6.63 -6.62 1.28
N ASP A 119 -5.55 -7.14 1.88
CA ASP A 119 -5.33 -7.14 3.31
C ASP A 119 -4.53 -5.90 3.72
N MET A 120 -4.94 -5.24 4.77
CA MET A 120 -4.07 -4.35 5.53
C MET A 120 -3.42 -5.13 6.66
N MET A 121 -2.09 -5.05 6.78
CA MET A 121 -1.35 -5.74 7.85
C MET A 121 -0.52 -4.73 8.65
N THR A 122 -0.45 -4.92 9.97
CA THR A 122 0.33 -4.06 10.87
C THR A 122 1.38 -4.86 11.62
N LEU A 123 2.51 -4.23 11.92
CA LEU A 123 3.57 -4.81 12.75
C LEU A 123 3.06 -4.96 14.19
N ALA A 124 2.75 -6.19 14.58
CA ALA A 124 2.26 -6.54 15.91
C ALA A 124 3.37 -7.09 16.81
N ASP A 125 4.30 -7.87 16.23
CA ASP A 125 5.50 -8.34 16.91
C ASP A 125 6.75 -7.64 16.34
N PRO A 126 7.38 -6.72 17.07
CA PRO A 126 8.58 -6.02 16.62
C PRO A 126 9.85 -6.87 16.66
N ALA A 127 9.85 -8.04 17.30
CA ALA A 127 11.06 -8.84 17.54
C ALA A 127 11.81 -9.21 16.25
N PRO A 128 11.19 -9.64 15.14
CA PRO A 128 11.91 -9.92 13.90
C PRO A 128 12.65 -8.69 13.36
N SER A 129 11.98 -7.51 13.33
CA SER A 129 12.57 -6.25 12.87
C SER A 129 13.76 -5.81 13.72
N LEU A 130 13.62 -5.85 15.06
CA LEU A 130 14.70 -5.49 15.98
C LEU A 130 15.89 -6.46 15.87
N GLN A 131 15.63 -7.76 15.70
CA GLN A 131 16.68 -8.77 15.49
C GLN A 131 17.42 -8.53 14.17
N ALA A 132 16.71 -8.20 13.09
CA ALA A 132 17.33 -7.93 11.79
C ALA A 132 18.24 -6.70 11.85
N ALA A 133 17.82 -5.64 12.55
CA ALA A 133 18.62 -4.44 12.74
C ALA A 133 19.87 -4.66 13.61
N ALA A 134 19.80 -5.58 14.57
CA ALA A 134 20.91 -5.88 15.49
C ALA A 134 21.95 -6.87 14.90
N ARG A 135 21.62 -7.60 13.84
CA ARG A 135 22.53 -8.60 13.24
C ARG A 135 23.40 -7.97 12.16
N PRO A 136 24.69 -8.35 12.08
CA PRO A 136 25.48 -7.99 10.91
C PRO A 136 24.89 -8.60 9.65
N LEU A 137 24.95 -7.83 8.57
CA LEU A 137 24.54 -8.33 7.26
C LEU A 137 25.52 -9.41 6.78
N PRO A 138 25.06 -10.36 5.94
CA PRO A 138 25.97 -11.24 5.21
C PRO A 138 27.01 -10.43 4.44
N ALA A 139 28.24 -10.93 4.31
CA ALA A 139 29.37 -10.18 3.75
C ALA A 139 29.09 -9.68 2.32
N GLU A 140 28.34 -10.45 1.55
CA GLU A 140 27.94 -10.12 0.17
C GLU A 140 26.77 -9.14 0.07
N VAL A 141 26.05 -8.85 1.18
CA VAL A 141 24.85 -8.02 1.21
C VAL A 141 25.17 -6.62 1.71
N THR A 142 24.80 -5.62 0.94
CA THR A 142 24.82 -4.22 1.39
C THR A 142 23.41 -3.64 1.37
N VAL A 143 23.15 -2.67 2.25
CA VAL A 143 21.88 -1.92 2.29
C VAL A 143 22.17 -0.42 2.19
N ALA A 144 21.49 0.23 1.26
CA ALA A 144 21.45 1.68 1.16
C ALA A 144 20.05 2.18 1.55
N ARG A 145 20.03 3.36 2.22
CA ARG A 145 18.80 4.08 2.58
C ARG A 145 18.85 5.46 1.95
N PHE A 146 17.81 5.83 1.22
CA PHE A 146 17.74 7.11 0.50
C PHE A 146 16.50 7.88 0.95
N SER A 147 16.69 9.14 1.32
CA SER A 147 15.60 10.05 1.73
C SER A 147 16.02 11.50 1.49
N GLY A 148 15.09 12.35 1.07
CA GLY A 148 15.32 13.78 0.91
C GLY A 148 16.41 14.13 -0.11
N LEU A 149 16.55 13.35 -1.16
CA LEU A 149 17.58 13.55 -2.18
C LEU A 149 17.27 14.77 -3.07
N THR A 150 18.30 15.41 -3.59
CA THR A 150 18.14 16.34 -4.71
C THR A 150 17.65 15.59 -5.96
N ALA A 151 17.02 16.29 -6.90
CA ALA A 151 16.51 15.67 -8.12
C ALA A 151 17.60 14.91 -8.90
N SER A 152 18.81 15.44 -8.99
CA SER A 152 19.91 14.77 -9.68
C SER A 152 20.40 13.52 -8.94
N ALA A 153 20.46 13.55 -7.59
CA ALA A 153 20.82 12.39 -6.80
C ALA A 153 19.74 11.31 -6.84
N ALA A 154 18.48 11.71 -6.82
CA ALA A 154 17.34 10.80 -6.98
C ALA A 154 17.36 10.10 -8.35
N ALA A 155 17.58 10.85 -9.44
CA ALA A 155 17.70 10.28 -10.78
C ALA A 155 18.88 9.31 -10.92
N ALA A 156 19.99 9.55 -10.19
CA ALA A 156 21.16 8.67 -10.25
C ALA A 156 20.94 7.29 -9.61
N VAL A 157 19.97 7.16 -8.69
CA VAL A 157 19.70 5.90 -7.97
C VAL A 157 18.36 5.27 -8.32
N SER A 158 17.46 6.01 -8.99
CA SER A 158 16.11 5.53 -9.32
C SER A 158 16.14 4.30 -10.23
N GLY A 159 17.05 4.25 -11.20
CA GLY A 159 17.16 3.16 -12.15
C GLY A 159 17.30 1.79 -11.49
N ASP A 160 18.20 1.66 -10.52
CA ASP A 160 18.42 0.40 -9.78
C ASP A 160 17.18 -0.04 -8.97
N ILE A 161 16.46 0.93 -8.40
CA ILE A 161 15.21 0.65 -7.66
C ILE A 161 14.13 0.20 -8.63
N VAL A 162 13.97 0.91 -9.74
CA VAL A 162 12.96 0.62 -10.76
C VAL A 162 13.21 -0.73 -11.44
N ASP A 163 14.47 -1.09 -11.72
CA ASP A 163 14.83 -2.39 -12.27
C ASP A 163 14.33 -3.54 -11.36
N VAL A 164 14.55 -3.42 -10.05
CA VAL A 164 14.05 -4.41 -9.10
C VAL A 164 12.52 -4.43 -9.04
N LEU A 165 11.86 -3.28 -9.10
CA LEU A 165 10.38 -3.20 -9.08
C LEU A 165 9.76 -3.83 -10.32
N LEU A 166 10.26 -3.50 -11.52
CA LEU A 166 9.75 -4.07 -12.77
C LEU A 166 9.87 -5.60 -12.79
N ASP A 167 11.04 -6.12 -12.38
CA ASP A 167 11.28 -7.56 -12.31
C ASP A 167 10.47 -8.25 -11.21
N ALA A 168 10.41 -7.66 -10.01
CA ALA A 168 9.71 -8.25 -8.86
C ALA A 168 8.19 -8.33 -9.07
N PHE A 169 7.59 -7.35 -9.72
CA PHE A 169 6.15 -7.25 -9.98
C PHE A 169 5.77 -7.70 -11.39
N GLU A 170 6.72 -8.15 -12.21
CA GLU A 170 6.51 -8.62 -13.57
C GLU A 170 5.81 -7.56 -14.45
N VAL A 171 6.18 -6.28 -14.25
CA VAL A 171 5.58 -5.14 -14.93
C VAL A 171 6.30 -4.89 -16.25
N GLY A 172 5.53 -4.58 -17.30
CA GLY A 172 6.07 -4.30 -18.62
C GLY A 172 6.98 -3.07 -18.68
N ALA A 173 7.95 -3.09 -19.56
CA ALA A 173 8.94 -2.01 -19.73
C ALA A 173 8.31 -0.66 -20.15
N ASP A 174 7.12 -0.68 -20.72
CA ASP A 174 6.32 0.50 -21.07
C ASP A 174 5.90 1.31 -19.85
N ARG A 175 5.78 0.67 -18.65
CA ARG A 175 5.44 1.32 -17.39
C ARG A 175 6.64 1.99 -16.70
N ARG A 176 7.87 1.72 -17.17
CA ARG A 176 9.11 2.25 -16.58
C ARG A 176 9.08 3.77 -16.37
N PRO A 177 8.74 4.61 -17.37
CA PRO A 177 8.80 6.06 -17.20
C PRO A 177 7.94 6.58 -16.06
N GLY A 178 6.73 6.05 -15.90
CA GLY A 178 5.82 6.43 -14.81
C GLY A 178 6.37 6.01 -13.44
N ILE A 179 6.81 4.76 -13.30
CA ILE A 179 7.37 4.24 -12.05
C ILE A 179 8.66 4.99 -11.66
N GLU A 180 9.49 5.34 -12.64
CA GLU A 180 10.73 6.08 -12.40
C GLU A 180 10.45 7.52 -11.97
N SER A 181 9.50 8.19 -12.62
CA SER A 181 9.05 9.53 -12.22
C SER A 181 8.53 9.55 -10.78
N GLU A 182 7.65 8.62 -10.43
CA GLU A 182 7.13 8.47 -9.05
C GLU A 182 8.28 8.17 -8.05
N THR A 183 9.22 7.32 -8.43
CA THR A 183 10.37 6.96 -7.60
C THR A 183 11.24 8.18 -7.33
N ILE A 184 11.55 8.98 -8.35
CA ILE A 184 12.36 10.21 -8.21
C ILE A 184 11.67 11.21 -7.28
N VAL A 185 10.37 11.45 -7.46
CA VAL A 185 9.60 12.36 -6.60
C VAL A 185 9.63 11.89 -5.15
N SER A 186 9.38 10.61 -4.91
CA SER A 186 9.37 10.06 -3.55
C SER A 186 10.76 9.99 -2.90
N LEU A 187 11.83 9.77 -3.67
CA LEU A 187 13.22 9.87 -3.19
C LEU A 187 13.59 11.27 -2.68
N GLY A 188 13.01 12.32 -3.29
CA GLY A 188 13.20 13.71 -2.88
C GLY A 188 12.32 14.14 -1.72
N HIS A 189 11.23 13.43 -1.42
CA HIS A 189 10.27 13.86 -0.43
C HIS A 189 10.64 13.39 0.99
N PRO A 190 10.61 14.26 2.02
CA PRO A 190 11.12 13.95 3.37
C PRO A 190 10.37 12.86 4.12
N TRP A 191 9.12 12.55 3.73
CA TRP A 191 8.37 11.46 4.36
C TRP A 191 8.92 10.08 4.00
N PHE A 192 9.59 9.95 2.84
CA PHE A 192 9.98 8.66 2.29
C PHE A 192 11.41 8.28 2.62
N THR A 193 11.60 7.00 2.90
CA THR A 193 12.88 6.32 2.88
C THR A 193 12.78 5.14 1.93
N HIS A 194 13.63 5.12 0.91
CA HIS A 194 13.80 3.98 0.02
C HIS A 194 14.95 3.11 0.49
N TYR A 195 14.75 1.82 0.48
CA TYR A 195 15.74 0.80 0.81
C TYR A 195 16.13 0.08 -0.46
N LEU A 196 17.44 -0.07 -0.67
CA LEU A 196 17.98 -0.86 -1.77
C LEU A 196 19.04 -1.82 -1.22
N LEU A 197 18.73 -3.11 -1.29
CA LEU A 197 19.68 -4.18 -0.99
C LEU A 197 20.39 -4.61 -2.26
N ARG A 198 21.71 -4.74 -2.17
CA ARG A 198 22.54 -5.32 -3.23
C ARG A 198 23.23 -6.58 -2.70
N VAL A 199 23.41 -7.53 -3.59
CA VAL A 199 24.20 -8.73 -3.36
C VAL A 199 25.35 -8.70 -4.35
N ASP A 200 26.58 -8.73 -3.84
CA ASP A 200 27.79 -8.56 -4.66
C ASP A 200 27.72 -7.33 -5.59
N GLY A 201 27.16 -6.23 -5.07
CA GLY A 201 26.98 -4.99 -5.82
C GLY A 201 25.76 -4.91 -6.75
N VAL A 202 25.07 -6.05 -7.01
CA VAL A 202 23.91 -6.12 -7.91
C VAL A 202 22.61 -5.82 -7.16
N PRO A 203 21.72 -4.90 -7.65
CA PRO A 203 20.41 -4.65 -7.06
C PRO A 203 19.58 -5.91 -6.91
N ALA A 204 19.06 -6.19 -5.70
CA ALA A 204 18.44 -7.47 -5.37
C ALA A 204 17.08 -7.37 -4.69
N ALA A 205 16.89 -6.41 -3.79
CA ALA A 205 15.60 -6.19 -3.14
C ALA A 205 15.40 -4.72 -2.78
N VAL A 206 14.16 -4.28 -2.77
CA VAL A 206 13.75 -2.92 -2.44
C VAL A 206 12.57 -2.89 -1.48
N ALA A 207 12.44 -1.79 -0.75
CA ALA A 207 11.25 -1.39 -0.02
C ALA A 207 11.17 0.12 0.00
N ARG A 208 9.96 0.67 0.18
CA ARG A 208 9.72 2.08 0.45
C ARG A 208 8.94 2.19 1.75
N ARG A 209 9.36 3.11 2.62
CA ARG A 209 8.66 3.48 3.85
C ARG A 209 8.32 4.95 3.80
N ALA A 210 7.07 5.29 4.10
CA ALA A 210 6.63 6.67 4.31
C ALA A 210 6.28 6.84 5.79
N THR A 211 6.86 7.86 6.46
CA THR A 211 6.69 8.10 7.89
C THR A 211 6.30 9.55 8.14
N PHE A 212 5.12 9.75 8.72
CA PHE A 212 4.59 11.04 9.20
C PHE A 212 3.38 10.79 10.11
N ASP A 213 2.92 11.77 10.86
CA ASP A 213 1.72 11.74 11.71
C ASP A 213 1.64 10.49 12.62
N GLY A 214 2.79 10.02 13.14
CA GLY A 214 2.85 8.87 14.05
C GLY A 214 2.65 7.50 13.40
N ALA A 215 2.62 7.41 12.06
CA ALA A 215 2.48 6.15 11.33
C ALA A 215 3.58 5.97 10.28
N SER A 216 3.90 4.72 9.97
CA SER A 216 4.76 4.32 8.86
C SER A 216 4.02 3.36 7.94
N TYR A 217 3.92 3.70 6.66
CA TYR A 217 3.40 2.83 5.61
C TYR A 217 4.53 2.25 4.78
N LEU A 218 4.57 0.92 4.67
CA LEU A 218 5.52 0.20 3.84
C LEU A 218 4.90 -0.18 2.50
N SER A 219 5.59 0.11 1.42
CA SER A 219 5.13 -0.16 0.05
C SER A 219 6.31 -0.51 -0.86
N SER A 220 6.03 -0.85 -2.11
CA SER A 220 7.04 -1.16 -3.12
C SER A 220 8.09 -2.18 -2.62
N ILE A 221 7.62 -3.21 -1.90
CA ILE A 221 8.48 -4.26 -1.36
C ILE A 221 8.65 -5.33 -2.44
N GLY A 222 9.83 -5.40 -3.03
CA GLY A 222 10.13 -6.31 -4.13
C GLY A 222 11.47 -7.01 -3.98
N THR A 223 11.58 -8.21 -4.57
CA THR A 223 12.85 -8.95 -4.67
C THR A 223 13.01 -9.42 -6.11
N ALA A 224 14.11 -9.06 -6.73
CA ALA A 224 14.46 -9.48 -8.09
C ALA A 224 14.42 -10.99 -8.25
N GLY A 225 13.92 -11.48 -9.38
CA GLY A 225 13.70 -12.91 -9.65
C GLY A 225 14.93 -13.76 -9.36
N TRP A 226 16.11 -13.31 -9.81
CA TRP A 226 17.38 -14.00 -9.58
C TRP A 226 17.80 -14.10 -8.09
N ALA A 227 17.27 -13.19 -7.24
CA ALA A 227 17.61 -13.09 -5.82
C ALA A 227 16.54 -13.71 -4.90
N ARG A 228 15.44 -14.23 -5.45
CA ARG A 228 14.38 -14.90 -4.70
C ARG A 228 14.90 -16.13 -3.94
N GLY A 229 14.22 -16.52 -2.88
CA GLY A 229 14.63 -17.66 -2.02
C GLY A 229 15.75 -17.36 -1.02
N ARG A 230 16.41 -16.20 -1.10
CA ARG A 230 17.52 -15.77 -0.23
C ARG A 230 17.09 -14.94 1.00
N ARG A 231 15.79 -14.87 1.29
CA ARG A 231 15.19 -14.10 2.38
C ARG A 231 15.43 -12.58 2.33
N LEU A 232 15.82 -12.02 1.19
CA LEU A 232 16.10 -10.59 1.06
C LEU A 232 14.84 -9.74 1.20
N GLY A 233 13.68 -10.22 0.74
CA GLY A 233 12.39 -9.55 0.95
C GLY A 233 12.03 -9.45 2.43
N SER A 234 12.24 -10.50 3.23
CA SER A 234 12.07 -10.42 4.69
C SER A 234 13.07 -9.42 5.30
N LEU A 235 14.33 -9.52 4.92
CA LEU A 235 15.38 -8.62 5.47
C LEU A 235 15.06 -7.15 5.22
N VAL A 236 14.65 -6.77 3.99
CA VAL A 236 14.34 -5.37 3.68
C VAL A 236 13.09 -4.90 4.40
N THR A 237 12.08 -5.78 4.56
CA THR A 237 10.85 -5.50 5.33
C THR A 237 11.19 -5.29 6.82
N ASP A 238 12.00 -6.17 7.39
CA ASP A 238 12.40 -6.11 8.79
C ASP A 238 13.24 -4.85 9.09
N LEU A 239 14.17 -4.49 8.21
CA LEU A 239 14.96 -3.25 8.34
C LEU A 239 14.07 -2.01 8.26
N ALA A 240 13.11 -1.97 7.33
CA ALA A 240 12.16 -0.88 7.23
C ALA A 240 11.24 -0.80 8.46
N GLY A 241 10.83 -1.95 9.02
CA GLY A 241 10.09 -2.03 10.26
C GLY A 241 10.89 -1.52 11.47
N ALA A 242 12.16 -1.90 11.58
CA ALA A 242 13.05 -1.41 12.65
C ALA A 242 13.25 0.12 12.58
N ASP A 243 13.46 0.65 11.38
CA ASP A 243 13.59 2.09 11.19
C ASP A 243 12.27 2.84 11.47
N ALA A 244 11.10 2.21 11.23
CA ALA A 244 9.80 2.76 11.61
C ALA A 244 9.65 2.84 13.14
N LEU A 245 10.04 1.79 13.86
CA LEU A 245 10.05 1.77 15.32
C LEU A 245 11.00 2.83 15.88
N ALA A 246 12.21 2.94 15.33
CA ALA A 246 13.19 3.95 15.72
C ALA A 246 12.70 5.39 15.47
N ALA A 247 11.87 5.59 14.45
CA ALA A 247 11.20 6.86 14.18
C ALA A 247 9.99 7.14 15.11
N GLY A 248 9.67 6.23 16.04
CA GLY A 248 8.57 6.38 16.99
C GLY A 248 7.19 6.17 16.39
N SER A 249 7.07 5.43 15.29
CA SER A 249 5.78 5.14 14.69
C SER A 249 4.93 4.26 15.62
N GLU A 250 3.76 4.75 15.97
CA GLU A 250 2.74 3.98 16.70
C GLU A 250 2.19 2.84 15.85
N TRP A 251 2.02 3.10 14.56
CA TRP A 251 1.53 2.16 13.56
C TRP A 251 2.55 1.99 12.44
N THR A 252 2.98 0.75 12.22
CA THR A 252 3.77 0.37 11.04
C THR A 252 2.94 -0.65 10.26
N TYR A 253 2.54 -0.33 9.05
CA TYR A 253 1.58 -1.13 8.30
C TYR A 253 1.86 -1.14 6.81
N LEU A 254 1.22 -2.05 6.09
CA LEU A 254 1.32 -2.26 4.66
C LEU A 254 0.01 -2.80 4.09
N GLY A 255 -0.16 -2.64 2.78
CA GLY A 255 -1.21 -3.30 1.99
C GLY A 255 -0.64 -4.50 1.23
N VAL A 256 -1.44 -5.55 1.04
CA VAL A 256 -1.09 -6.71 0.24
C VAL A 256 -2.35 -7.33 -0.38
N PHE A 257 -2.29 -7.77 -1.63
CA PHE A 257 -3.39 -8.53 -2.24
C PHE A 257 -3.68 -9.80 -1.43
N ALA A 258 -4.96 -10.05 -1.17
CA ALA A 258 -5.38 -11.14 -0.28
C ALA A 258 -5.08 -12.55 -0.82
N ASP A 259 -4.84 -12.67 -2.12
CA ASP A 259 -4.43 -13.90 -2.80
C ASP A 259 -2.90 -14.08 -2.86
N ASN A 260 -2.10 -13.06 -2.50
CA ASN A 260 -0.65 -13.14 -2.49
C ASN A 260 -0.14 -13.87 -1.23
N ALA A 261 -0.38 -15.20 -1.20
CA ALA A 261 0.02 -16.05 -0.08
C ALA A 261 1.52 -15.99 0.23
N GLY A 262 2.35 -15.77 -0.77
CA GLY A 262 3.81 -15.65 -0.63
C GLY A 262 4.21 -14.43 0.19
N ALA A 263 3.69 -13.26 -0.17
CA ALA A 263 3.94 -12.01 0.54
C ALA A 263 3.31 -12.01 1.94
N ILE A 264 2.05 -12.47 2.06
CA ILE A 264 1.38 -12.61 3.37
C ILE A 264 2.21 -13.50 4.32
N GLY A 265 2.70 -14.64 3.83
CA GLY A 265 3.57 -15.53 4.61
C GLY A 265 4.89 -14.88 5.00
N LEU A 266 5.47 -14.04 4.14
CA LEU A 266 6.65 -13.24 4.45
C LEU A 266 6.34 -12.25 5.58
N TYR A 267 5.30 -11.43 5.43
CA TYR A 267 4.93 -10.41 6.41
C TYR A 267 4.59 -10.99 7.79
N ARG A 268 3.90 -12.13 7.83
CA ARG A 268 3.66 -12.86 9.09
C ARG A 268 4.95 -13.25 9.79
N ARG A 269 5.94 -13.75 9.07
CA ARG A 269 7.26 -14.07 9.64
C ARG A 269 8.03 -12.83 10.11
N SER A 270 7.75 -11.68 9.53
CA SER A 270 8.28 -10.37 9.93
C SER A 270 7.46 -9.72 11.07
N GLY A 271 6.50 -10.44 11.66
CA GLY A 271 5.73 -9.98 12.81
C GLY A 271 4.48 -9.15 12.46
N TYR A 272 4.06 -9.15 11.20
CA TYR A 272 2.85 -8.44 10.78
C TYR A 272 1.62 -9.32 10.92
N GLU A 273 0.54 -8.71 11.39
CA GLU A 273 -0.79 -9.33 11.52
C GLU A 273 -1.83 -8.52 10.73
N ARG A 274 -2.90 -9.17 10.30
CA ARG A 274 -4.01 -8.51 9.60
C ARG A 274 -4.72 -7.50 10.50
N ILE A 275 -5.19 -6.43 9.89
CA ILE A 275 -6.18 -5.52 10.48
C ILE A 275 -7.54 -5.86 9.87
N GLY A 276 -8.42 -6.49 10.67
CA GLY A 276 -9.78 -6.81 10.22
C GLY A 276 -9.87 -7.84 9.09
N ARG A 277 -10.92 -7.71 8.29
CA ARG A 277 -11.14 -8.52 7.09
C ARG A 277 -10.48 -7.87 5.87
N PRO A 278 -10.26 -8.62 4.78
CA PRO A 278 -9.82 -8.02 3.52
C PRO A 278 -10.78 -6.90 3.08
N ALA A 279 -10.20 -5.81 2.62
CA ALA A 279 -10.95 -4.75 1.94
C ALA A 279 -11.37 -5.25 0.56
N ALA A 280 -12.62 -5.00 0.19
CA ALA A 280 -13.10 -5.31 -1.15
C ALA A 280 -12.69 -4.18 -2.11
N ASP A 281 -12.17 -4.56 -3.27
CA ASP A 281 -11.77 -3.65 -4.33
C ASP A 281 -12.84 -3.62 -5.42
N LEU A 282 -13.78 -2.68 -5.33
CA LEU A 282 -15.04 -2.69 -6.06
C LEU A 282 -15.02 -1.71 -7.23
N MET A 283 -15.14 -2.22 -8.43
CA MET A 283 -15.12 -1.46 -9.68
C MET A 283 -16.39 -1.66 -10.47
N LEU A 284 -16.96 -0.58 -11.03
CA LEU A 284 -18.07 -0.64 -11.97
C LEU A 284 -17.50 -0.87 -13.38
N LEU A 285 -17.63 -2.11 -13.90
CA LEU A 285 -17.06 -2.55 -15.18
C LEU A 285 -18.01 -2.28 -16.35
#